data_d527ffe25f49c016fe08848e1087afd6
#
_entry.id   d527ffe25f49c016fe08848e1087afd6
#
_cell.length_a   1.000
_cell.length_b   1.000
_cell.length_c   1.000
_cell.angle_alpha   90.00
_cell.angle_beta   90.00
_cell.angle_gamma   90.00
#
_symmetry.space_group_name_H-M   'P 1'
#
loop_
_entity.id
_entity.type
_entity.pdbx_description
1 polymer ?
#
loop_
_entity_poly.entity_id
_entity_poly.type
_entity_poly.pdbx_seq_one_letter_code
_entity_poly.pdbx_strand_id
1 'polypeptide(L)'
;MASPALVAQTTKVILDDQFFAQAARDLSERDGDLAAVIQKYGLPPLWTREPGFPTLVYIILEQQVSLASARALYERLQDAVKPFIPRRFLKLTEAEMRRLGFSRQKTRYTRLLAEAIHRKEFALHKLHELEDQRACEQLMALKGIGNWTADIYLLSALRRPDIWPVGDLALATAVQEVKRLRKRPSPEKLETMSTPWRPWRAVAARLFWHAYLCKRGQRSATITL
;
A
#
# COMPACT_ATOMS: atom_id res chain seq x y z
N MET A 1 7.38 8.92 47.26
CA MET A 1 7.50 7.72 46.44
C MET A 1 6.55 7.86 45.26
N ALA A 2 7.08 8.17 44.12
CA ALA A 2 6.29 8.37 42.91
C ALA A 2 6.09 7.01 42.22
N SER A 3 4.83 6.65 41.98
CA SER A 3 4.42 5.45 41.20
C SER A 3 4.96 5.55 39.77
N PRO A 4 5.56 4.53 39.19
CA PRO A 4 5.91 4.52 37.79
C PRO A 4 4.61 4.41 36.98
N ALA A 5 4.34 5.45 36.19
CA ALA A 5 3.28 5.45 35.19
C ALA A 5 3.50 4.26 34.24
N LEU A 6 2.58 3.33 34.26
CA LEU A 6 2.45 2.23 33.33
C LEU A 6 2.19 2.85 31.97
N VAL A 7 3.22 2.99 31.13
CA VAL A 7 3.07 3.33 29.72
C VAL A 7 2.30 2.16 29.10
N ALA A 8 1.02 2.34 28.93
CA ALA A 8 0.18 1.42 28.20
C ALA A 8 0.78 1.28 26.78
N GLN A 9 1.41 0.16 26.51
CA GLN A 9 1.77 -0.23 25.14
C GLN A 9 0.45 -0.43 24.40
N THR A 10 0.03 0.60 23.67
CA THR A 10 -1.14 0.51 22.79
C THR A 10 -0.75 -0.51 21.71
N THR A 11 -1.21 -1.74 21.85
CA THR A 11 -1.01 -2.78 20.86
C THR A 11 -1.58 -2.29 19.55
N LYS A 12 -0.73 -2.00 18.57
CA LYS A 12 -1.16 -1.50 17.25
C LYS A 12 -2.03 -2.55 16.59
N VAL A 13 -3.24 -2.18 16.23
CA VAL A 13 -4.15 -3.05 15.48
C VAL A 13 -3.51 -3.32 14.11
N ILE A 14 -3.28 -4.59 13.82
CA ILE A 14 -2.83 -5.08 12.51
C ILE A 14 -4.03 -5.80 11.90
N LEU A 15 -4.41 -5.42 10.67
CA LEU A 15 -5.50 -6.09 9.98
C LEU A 15 -5.14 -7.54 9.67
N ASP A 16 -5.93 -8.46 10.17
CA ASP A 16 -6.07 -9.83 9.72
C ASP A 16 -7.46 -10.04 9.10
N ASP A 17 -7.76 -11.23 8.64
CA ASP A 17 -9.04 -11.53 7.99
C ASP A 17 -10.24 -11.34 8.94
N GLN A 18 -10.08 -11.62 10.24
CA GLN A 18 -11.15 -11.46 11.23
C GLN A 18 -11.41 -9.97 11.50
N PHE A 19 -10.38 -9.19 11.77
CA PHE A 19 -10.50 -7.73 11.96
C PHE A 19 -11.00 -7.04 10.69
N PHE A 20 -10.56 -7.49 9.51
CA PHE A 20 -11.02 -6.96 8.24
C PHE A 20 -12.53 -7.17 8.06
N ALA A 21 -13.03 -8.38 8.32
CA ALA A 21 -14.45 -8.67 8.23
C ALA A 21 -15.28 -7.88 9.25
N GLN A 22 -14.77 -7.70 10.48
CA GLN A 22 -15.44 -6.90 11.50
C GLN A 22 -15.50 -5.41 11.10
N ALA A 23 -14.37 -4.84 10.64
CA ALA A 23 -14.31 -3.45 10.21
C ALA A 23 -15.17 -3.20 8.96
N ALA A 24 -15.28 -4.17 8.05
CA ALA A 24 -16.16 -4.07 6.90
C ALA A 24 -17.65 -4.06 7.29
N ARG A 25 -18.06 -4.82 8.32
CA ARG A 25 -19.42 -4.76 8.89
C ARG A 25 -19.68 -3.39 9.49
N ASP A 26 -18.79 -2.89 10.36
CA ASP A 26 -18.89 -1.57 10.95
C ASP A 26 -19.00 -0.46 9.89
N LEU A 27 -18.23 -0.52 8.83
CA LEU A 27 -18.34 0.41 7.71
C LEU A 27 -19.67 0.27 6.96
N SER A 28 -20.20 -0.93 6.79
CA SER A 28 -21.48 -1.14 6.11
C SER A 28 -22.67 -0.57 6.88
N GLU A 29 -22.60 -0.54 8.21
CA GLU A 29 -23.61 0.09 9.06
C GLU A 29 -23.59 1.61 8.96
N ARG A 30 -22.42 2.20 8.73
CA ARG A 30 -22.21 3.66 8.66
C ARG A 30 -22.32 4.23 7.25
N ASP A 31 -22.19 3.41 6.21
CA ASP A 31 -22.12 3.85 4.82
C ASP A 31 -22.89 2.88 3.90
N GLY A 32 -24.10 3.29 3.49
CA GLY A 32 -24.98 2.49 2.65
C GLY A 32 -24.40 2.15 1.26
N ASP A 33 -23.52 2.99 0.70
CA ASP A 33 -22.86 2.67 -0.58
C ASP A 33 -21.83 1.56 -0.40
N LEU A 34 -21.07 1.54 0.72
CA LEU A 34 -20.17 0.44 1.05
C LEU A 34 -20.94 -0.85 1.38
N ALA A 35 -22.11 -0.75 2.07
CA ALA A 35 -23.01 -1.88 2.26
C ALA A 35 -23.45 -2.49 0.90
N ALA A 36 -23.84 -1.64 -0.04
CA ALA A 36 -24.23 -2.08 -1.40
C ALA A 36 -23.08 -2.75 -2.17
N VAL A 37 -21.84 -2.27 -2.00
CA VAL A 37 -20.64 -2.91 -2.57
C VAL A 37 -20.48 -4.33 -2.02
N ILE A 38 -20.55 -4.47 -0.68
CA ILE A 38 -20.42 -5.78 -0.01
C ILE A 38 -21.55 -6.73 -0.43
N GLN A 39 -22.78 -6.25 -0.47
CA GLN A 39 -23.94 -7.04 -0.88
C GLN A 39 -23.78 -7.55 -2.32
N LYS A 40 -23.28 -6.71 -3.22
CA LYS A 40 -23.19 -7.02 -4.65
C LYS A 40 -21.99 -7.90 -5.01
N TYR A 41 -20.84 -7.68 -4.38
CA TYR A 41 -19.58 -8.28 -4.81
C TYR A 41 -18.92 -9.15 -3.73
N GLY A 42 -19.47 -9.17 -2.50
CA GLY A 42 -18.83 -9.80 -1.35
C GLY A 42 -17.67 -9.00 -0.78
N LEU A 43 -16.95 -9.58 0.16
CA LEU A 43 -15.72 -9.01 0.70
C LEU A 43 -14.54 -9.32 -0.22
N PRO A 44 -13.65 -8.35 -0.46
CA PRO A 44 -12.39 -8.62 -1.13
C PRO A 44 -11.45 -9.44 -0.24
N PRO A 45 -10.43 -10.10 -0.82
CA PRO A 45 -9.28 -10.56 -0.06
C PRO A 45 -8.58 -9.40 0.64
N LEU A 46 -7.89 -9.67 1.73
CA LEU A 46 -7.16 -8.63 2.47
C LEU A 46 -6.02 -8.00 1.66
N TRP A 47 -5.54 -8.67 0.60
CA TRP A 47 -4.43 -8.21 -0.25
C TRP A 47 -3.23 -7.78 0.57
N THR A 48 -2.59 -8.73 1.20
CA THR A 48 -1.38 -8.51 1.99
C THR A 48 -0.12 -8.74 1.17
N ARG A 49 0.97 -8.07 1.57
CA ARG A 49 2.33 -8.30 1.08
C ARG A 49 3.25 -8.55 2.27
N GLU A 50 4.29 -9.35 2.06
CA GLU A 50 5.31 -9.55 3.08
C GLU A 50 6.10 -8.24 3.29
N PRO A 51 6.27 -7.75 4.54
CA PRO A 51 7.09 -6.59 4.80
C PRO A 51 8.54 -6.82 4.37
N GLY A 52 9.15 -5.82 3.73
CA GLY A 52 10.57 -5.93 3.38
C GLY A 52 10.97 -5.18 2.12
N PHE A 53 12.25 -5.29 1.81
CA PHE A 53 12.86 -4.68 0.64
C PHE A 53 12.19 -5.10 -0.70
N PRO A 54 11.90 -6.39 -0.93
CA PRO A 54 11.26 -6.82 -2.18
C PRO A 54 9.91 -6.12 -2.43
N THR A 55 9.09 -6.02 -1.40
CA THR A 55 7.77 -5.38 -1.48
C THR A 55 7.89 -3.89 -1.76
N LEU A 56 8.81 -3.19 -1.10
CA LEU A 56 8.98 -1.76 -1.34
C LEU A 56 9.52 -1.49 -2.76
N VAL A 57 10.42 -2.33 -3.26
CA VAL A 57 10.84 -2.29 -4.67
C VAL A 57 9.65 -2.51 -5.58
N TYR A 58 8.81 -3.50 -5.32
CA TYR A 58 7.65 -3.78 -6.16
C TYR A 58 6.70 -2.57 -6.23
N ILE A 59 6.40 -1.92 -5.09
CA ILE A 59 5.56 -0.72 -5.06
C ILE A 59 6.20 0.43 -5.87
N ILE A 60 7.53 0.60 -5.83
CA ILE A 60 8.23 1.57 -6.69
C ILE A 60 8.05 1.21 -8.18
N LEU A 61 8.05 -0.08 -8.52
CA LEU A 61 7.82 -0.51 -9.90
C LEU A 61 6.39 -0.25 -10.38
N GLU A 62 5.41 -0.21 -9.49
CA GLU A 62 4.00 0.09 -9.79
C GLU A 62 3.75 1.58 -10.09
N GLN A 63 4.66 2.47 -9.73
CA GLN A 63 4.50 3.91 -9.99
C GLN A 63 4.30 4.19 -11.49
N GLN A 64 3.18 4.86 -11.83
CA GLN A 64 2.86 5.37 -13.18
C GLN A 64 2.84 4.31 -14.30
N VAL A 65 2.58 3.05 -13.99
CA VAL A 65 2.41 1.99 -14.96
C VAL A 65 1.23 1.09 -14.60
N SER A 66 0.80 0.24 -15.53
CA SER A 66 -0.21 -0.78 -15.21
C SER A 66 0.33 -1.84 -14.25
N LEU A 67 -0.54 -2.42 -13.43
CA LEU A 67 -0.19 -3.52 -12.52
C LEU A 67 0.45 -4.70 -13.28
N ALA A 68 -0.07 -5.02 -14.48
CA ALA A 68 0.49 -6.09 -15.33
C ALA A 68 1.96 -5.80 -15.74
N SER A 69 2.25 -4.55 -16.13
CA SER A 69 3.63 -4.15 -16.50
C SER A 69 4.57 -4.18 -15.30
N ALA A 70 4.11 -3.71 -14.13
CA ALA A 70 4.90 -3.76 -12.91
C ALA A 70 5.19 -5.20 -12.48
N ARG A 71 4.18 -6.06 -12.53
CA ARG A 71 4.29 -7.48 -12.20
C ARG A 71 5.29 -8.20 -13.11
N ALA A 72 5.15 -8.04 -14.42
CA ALA A 72 6.07 -8.67 -15.38
C ALA A 72 7.54 -8.22 -15.19
N LEU A 73 7.76 -6.94 -14.85
CA LEU A 73 9.09 -6.44 -14.51
C LEU A 73 9.60 -7.04 -13.20
N TYR A 74 8.75 -7.12 -12.18
CA TYR A 74 9.11 -7.67 -10.88
C TYR A 74 9.47 -9.16 -10.94
N GLU A 75 8.69 -9.96 -11.69
CA GLU A 75 8.96 -11.39 -11.91
C GLU A 75 10.35 -11.59 -12.55
N ARG A 76 10.68 -10.84 -13.63
CA ARG A 76 12.04 -10.87 -14.24
C ARG A 76 13.12 -10.48 -13.25
N LEU A 77 12.85 -9.50 -12.39
CA LEU A 77 13.81 -9.07 -11.37
C LEU A 77 14.03 -10.15 -10.31
N GLN A 78 12.96 -10.81 -9.83
CA GLN A 78 13.06 -11.90 -8.88
C GLN A 78 13.87 -13.09 -9.43
N ASP A 79 13.76 -13.36 -10.73
CA ASP A 79 14.56 -14.40 -11.37
C ASP A 79 16.05 -14.02 -11.49
N ALA A 80 16.33 -12.75 -11.73
CA ALA A 80 17.70 -12.25 -11.86
C ALA A 80 18.43 -12.11 -10.51
N VAL A 81 17.69 -11.94 -9.40
CA VAL A 81 18.25 -11.65 -8.06
C VAL A 81 17.75 -12.65 -7.04
N LYS A 82 18.53 -13.70 -6.77
CA LYS A 82 18.20 -14.75 -5.78
C LYS A 82 19.34 -14.90 -4.75
N PRO A 83 19.06 -14.77 -3.44
CA PRO A 83 17.86 -14.22 -2.82
C PRO A 83 17.68 -12.72 -3.10
N PHE A 84 16.42 -12.24 -3.12
CA PHE A 84 16.11 -10.85 -3.42
C PHE A 84 16.34 -9.95 -2.19
N ILE A 85 17.60 -9.62 -1.95
CA ILE A 85 18.07 -8.78 -0.84
C ILE A 85 18.89 -7.61 -1.38
N PRO A 86 19.02 -6.47 -0.64
CA PRO A 86 19.72 -5.28 -1.09
C PRO A 86 21.13 -5.55 -1.60
N ARG A 87 21.94 -6.32 -0.88
CA ARG A 87 23.32 -6.66 -1.24
C ARG A 87 23.43 -7.34 -2.61
N ARG A 88 22.48 -8.23 -2.94
CA ARG A 88 22.45 -8.92 -4.23
C ARG A 88 21.93 -8.01 -5.33
N PHE A 89 20.87 -7.26 -5.05
CA PHE A 89 20.30 -6.29 -5.97
C PHE A 89 21.34 -5.25 -6.43
N LEU A 90 22.18 -4.75 -5.53
CA LEU A 90 23.24 -3.77 -5.83
C LEU A 90 24.33 -4.30 -6.77
N LYS A 91 24.43 -5.62 -6.98
CA LYS A 91 25.36 -6.20 -7.96
C LYS A 91 24.89 -6.05 -9.41
N LEU A 92 23.61 -5.79 -9.64
CA LEU A 92 23.10 -5.53 -10.98
C LEU A 92 23.72 -4.25 -11.55
N THR A 93 24.26 -4.33 -12.74
CA THR A 93 24.71 -3.17 -13.50
C THR A 93 23.52 -2.37 -14.06
N GLU A 94 23.72 -1.12 -14.41
CA GLU A 94 22.67 -0.33 -15.07
C GLU A 94 22.23 -0.92 -16.41
N ALA A 95 23.14 -1.56 -17.14
CA ALA A 95 22.84 -2.24 -18.39
C ALA A 95 21.92 -3.45 -18.18
N GLU A 96 22.15 -4.24 -17.12
CA GLU A 96 21.28 -5.35 -16.73
C GLU A 96 19.91 -4.85 -16.28
N MET A 97 19.84 -3.83 -15.44
CA MET A 97 18.57 -3.23 -15.03
C MET A 97 17.76 -2.71 -16.23
N ARG A 98 18.42 -2.09 -17.20
CA ARG A 98 17.78 -1.65 -18.45
C ARG A 98 17.23 -2.83 -19.26
N ARG A 99 17.99 -3.93 -19.39
CA ARG A 99 17.52 -5.15 -20.06
C ARG A 99 16.33 -5.79 -19.36
N LEU A 100 16.27 -5.70 -18.04
CA LEU A 100 15.09 -6.14 -17.26
C LEU A 100 13.86 -5.25 -17.50
N GLY A 101 14.02 -4.02 -18.00
CA GLY A 101 12.94 -3.09 -18.31
C GLY A 101 12.80 -1.93 -17.32
N PHE A 102 13.81 -1.67 -16.51
CA PHE A 102 13.82 -0.50 -15.63
C PHE A 102 13.96 0.81 -16.42
N SER A 103 13.17 1.82 -16.07
CA SER A 103 13.45 3.18 -16.45
C SER A 103 14.63 3.74 -15.64
N ARG A 104 15.30 4.79 -16.16
CA ARG A 104 16.39 5.46 -15.42
C ARG A 104 15.96 5.90 -14.02
N GLN A 105 14.75 6.42 -13.89
CA GLN A 105 14.20 6.88 -12.63
C GLN A 105 14.00 5.72 -11.64
N LYS A 106 13.36 4.61 -12.06
CA LYS A 106 13.17 3.42 -11.22
C LYS A 106 14.49 2.77 -10.83
N THR A 107 15.46 2.71 -11.76
CA THR A 107 16.84 2.27 -11.45
C THR A 107 17.42 3.08 -10.31
N ARG A 108 17.40 4.42 -10.44
CA ARG A 108 17.92 5.33 -9.40
C ARG A 108 17.26 5.13 -8.05
N TYR A 109 15.92 5.10 -8.00
CA TYR A 109 15.18 5.03 -6.74
C TYR A 109 15.38 3.68 -6.03
N THR A 110 15.31 2.57 -6.77
CA THR A 110 15.51 1.25 -6.18
C THR A 110 16.95 1.01 -5.72
N ARG A 111 17.96 1.60 -6.40
CA ARG A 111 19.36 1.55 -5.95
C ARG A 111 19.57 2.35 -4.68
N LEU A 112 19.06 3.59 -4.60
CA LEU A 112 19.16 4.42 -3.39
C LEU A 112 18.49 3.75 -2.19
N LEU A 113 17.32 3.13 -2.38
CA LEU A 113 16.66 2.32 -1.35
C LEU A 113 17.55 1.16 -0.90
N ALA A 114 18.09 0.39 -1.86
CA ALA A 114 18.94 -0.76 -1.56
C ALA A 114 20.22 -0.33 -0.82
N GLU A 115 20.83 0.80 -1.21
CA GLU A 115 22.01 1.37 -0.54
C GLU A 115 21.71 1.79 0.88
N ALA A 116 20.62 2.54 1.11
CA ALA A 116 20.22 3.00 2.44
C ALA A 116 20.00 1.82 3.42
N ILE A 117 19.33 0.75 2.94
CA ILE A 117 19.12 -0.45 3.76
C ILE A 117 20.44 -1.21 3.98
N HIS A 118 21.27 -1.36 2.93
CA HIS A 118 22.53 -2.11 3.01
C HIS A 118 23.53 -1.44 3.95
N ARG A 119 23.60 -0.10 3.93
CA ARG A 119 24.44 0.68 4.84
C ARG A 119 23.85 0.87 6.24
N LYS A 120 22.66 0.29 6.50
CA LYS A 120 21.93 0.44 7.77
C LYS A 120 21.53 1.90 8.10
N GLU A 121 21.49 2.76 7.09
CA GLU A 121 21.02 4.14 7.19
C GLU A 121 19.48 4.20 7.30
N PHE A 122 18.81 3.16 6.83
CA PHE A 122 17.36 2.99 6.92
C PHE A 122 16.98 1.61 7.44
N ALA A 123 16.33 1.61 8.61
CA ALA A 123 15.92 0.39 9.31
C ALA A 123 14.47 0.00 8.94
N LEU A 124 14.26 -0.47 7.70
CA LEU A 124 12.94 -0.83 7.17
C LEU A 124 12.16 -1.77 8.10
N HIS A 125 12.84 -2.70 8.75
CA HIS A 125 12.25 -3.66 9.69
C HIS A 125 11.68 -3.01 10.95
N LYS A 126 12.10 -1.79 11.33
CA LYS A 126 11.60 -1.08 12.50
C LYS A 126 10.35 -0.24 12.25
N LEU A 127 9.91 -0.09 11.00
CA LEU A 127 8.72 0.70 10.70
C LEU A 127 7.45 0.19 11.40
N HIS A 128 7.37 -1.11 11.70
CA HIS A 128 6.23 -1.68 12.40
C HIS A 128 6.07 -1.17 13.84
N GLU A 129 7.16 -0.71 14.46
CA GLU A 129 7.19 -0.15 15.81
C GLU A 129 6.67 1.29 15.86
N LEU A 130 6.68 2.00 14.72
CA LEU A 130 6.37 3.42 14.64
C LEU A 130 4.89 3.68 14.44
N GLU A 131 4.42 4.83 14.94
CA GLU A 131 3.10 5.37 14.58
C GLU A 131 3.01 5.64 13.07
N ASP A 132 1.78 5.59 12.52
CA ASP A 132 1.55 5.64 11.07
C ASP A 132 2.15 6.87 10.43
N GLN A 133 1.98 8.05 11.05
CA GLN A 133 2.55 9.29 10.55
C GLN A 133 4.07 9.25 10.52
N ARG A 134 4.70 8.78 11.59
CA ARG A 134 6.17 8.66 11.67
C ARG A 134 6.73 7.64 10.70
N ALA A 135 6.05 6.51 10.53
CA ALA A 135 6.44 5.51 9.55
C ALA A 135 6.35 6.06 8.12
N CYS A 136 5.29 6.81 7.81
CA CYS A 136 5.13 7.50 6.53
C CYS A 136 6.24 8.54 6.30
N GLU A 137 6.53 9.41 7.28
CA GLU A 137 7.60 10.41 7.22
C GLU A 137 8.97 9.77 6.95
N GLN A 138 9.29 8.67 7.64
CA GLN A 138 10.55 7.94 7.43
C GLN A 138 10.64 7.33 6.04
N LEU A 139 9.54 6.75 5.52
CA LEU A 139 9.50 6.24 4.15
C LEU A 139 9.71 7.37 3.13
N MET A 140 9.05 8.49 3.31
CA MET A 140 9.12 9.65 2.42
C MET A 140 10.47 10.38 2.44
N ALA A 141 11.27 10.20 3.47
CA ALA A 141 12.65 10.69 3.50
C ALA A 141 13.54 9.99 2.45
N LEU A 142 13.13 8.82 1.95
CA LEU A 142 13.84 8.11 0.91
C LEU A 142 13.50 8.68 -0.48
N LYS A 143 14.52 8.96 -1.27
CA LYS A 143 14.35 9.48 -2.61
C LYS A 143 13.54 8.53 -3.50
N GLY A 144 12.44 9.04 -4.05
CA GLY A 144 11.55 8.27 -4.93
C GLY A 144 10.37 7.62 -4.23
N ILE A 145 10.26 7.79 -2.91
CA ILE A 145 9.09 7.40 -2.14
C ILE A 145 8.27 8.64 -1.81
N GLY A 146 7.10 8.75 -2.41
CA GLY A 146 6.09 9.77 -2.07
C GLY A 146 4.98 9.19 -1.21
N ASN A 147 3.99 10.03 -0.85
CA ASN A 147 2.83 9.65 -0.03
C ASN A 147 2.19 8.35 -0.51
N TRP A 148 1.84 8.26 -1.80
CA TRP A 148 1.19 7.06 -2.34
C TRP A 148 2.00 5.78 -2.09
N THR A 149 3.32 5.80 -2.33
CA THR A 149 4.18 4.63 -2.12
C THR A 149 4.27 4.26 -0.63
N ALA A 150 4.39 5.25 0.25
CA ALA A 150 4.40 5.06 1.69
C ALA A 150 3.06 4.48 2.16
N ASP A 151 1.94 5.06 1.74
CA ASP A 151 0.59 4.59 2.10
C ASP A 151 0.34 3.16 1.63
N ILE A 152 0.70 2.80 0.39
CA ILE A 152 0.54 1.44 -0.11
C ILE A 152 1.39 0.45 0.69
N TYR A 153 2.62 0.83 1.09
CA TYR A 153 3.45 -0.03 1.95
C TYR A 153 2.83 -0.22 3.35
N LEU A 154 2.41 0.87 3.99
CA LEU A 154 1.75 0.81 5.31
C LEU A 154 0.45 -0.01 5.27
N LEU A 155 -0.36 0.19 4.24
CA LEU A 155 -1.63 -0.49 4.05
C LEU A 155 -1.45 -1.98 3.73
N SER A 156 -0.58 -2.34 2.78
CA SER A 156 -0.48 -3.71 2.28
C SER A 156 0.54 -4.57 3.03
N ALA A 157 1.71 -4.02 3.39
CA ALA A 157 2.76 -4.76 4.05
C ALA A 157 2.65 -4.69 5.59
N LEU A 158 2.44 -3.50 6.16
CA LEU A 158 2.27 -3.36 7.60
C LEU A 158 0.81 -3.54 8.06
N ARG A 159 -0.12 -3.69 7.13
CA ARG A 159 -1.54 -3.97 7.37
C ARG A 159 -2.20 -2.98 8.32
N ARG A 160 -1.80 -1.69 8.21
CA ARG A 160 -2.35 -0.62 9.05
C ARG A 160 -3.82 -0.36 8.70
N PRO A 161 -4.72 -0.22 9.68
CA PRO A 161 -6.17 -0.16 9.44
C PRO A 161 -6.65 1.19 8.92
N ASP A 162 -5.95 2.29 9.25
CA ASP A 162 -6.44 3.66 8.98
C ASP A 162 -5.59 4.44 7.97
N ILE A 163 -4.96 3.75 7.03
CA ILE A 163 -4.23 4.38 5.92
C ILE A 163 -5.19 4.66 4.76
N TRP A 164 -5.06 5.84 4.16
CA TRP A 164 -5.87 6.28 3.03
C TRP A 164 -5.00 6.84 1.91
N PRO A 165 -4.76 6.09 0.82
CA PRO A 165 -3.84 6.51 -0.24
C PRO A 165 -4.47 7.56 -1.17
N VAL A 166 -4.44 8.81 -0.74
CA VAL A 166 -5.08 9.95 -1.41
C VAL A 166 -4.65 10.11 -2.87
N GLY A 167 -3.39 9.80 -3.18
CA GLY A 167 -2.83 9.92 -4.54
C GLY A 167 -3.18 8.75 -5.47
N ASP A 168 -3.96 7.77 -5.01
CA ASP A 168 -4.32 6.61 -5.82
C ASP A 168 -5.44 6.94 -6.81
N LEU A 169 -5.10 6.83 -8.09
CA LEU A 169 -6.01 7.20 -9.18
C LEU A 169 -7.18 6.20 -9.32
N ALA A 170 -6.92 4.91 -9.09
CA ALA A 170 -7.95 3.89 -9.14
C ALA A 170 -8.92 4.04 -7.97
N LEU A 171 -8.40 4.37 -6.77
CA LEU A 171 -9.23 4.68 -5.61
C LEU A 171 -10.11 5.90 -5.85
N ALA A 172 -9.54 7.01 -6.34
CA ALA A 172 -10.31 8.22 -6.64
C ALA A 172 -11.41 7.95 -7.68
N THR A 173 -11.14 7.13 -8.70
CA THR A 173 -12.13 6.72 -9.69
C THR A 173 -13.18 5.79 -9.07
N ALA A 174 -12.77 4.85 -8.22
CA ALA A 174 -13.68 3.95 -7.51
C ALA A 174 -14.64 4.72 -6.60
N VAL A 175 -14.13 5.69 -5.85
CA VAL A 175 -14.96 6.58 -5.01
C VAL A 175 -15.92 7.39 -5.86
N GLN A 176 -15.48 7.96 -6.98
CA GLN A 176 -16.36 8.65 -7.92
C GLN A 176 -17.52 7.78 -8.36
N GLU A 177 -17.23 6.55 -8.77
CA GLU A 177 -18.23 5.62 -9.33
C GLU A 177 -19.21 5.11 -8.27
N VAL A 178 -18.70 4.70 -7.09
CA VAL A 178 -19.52 4.17 -6.00
C VAL A 178 -20.38 5.26 -5.37
N LYS A 179 -19.81 6.44 -5.14
CA LYS A 179 -20.52 7.62 -4.60
C LYS A 179 -21.32 8.42 -5.64
N ARG A 180 -21.33 7.98 -6.90
CA ARG A 180 -22.07 8.61 -8.02
C ARG A 180 -21.74 10.10 -8.19
N LEU A 181 -20.47 10.46 -8.01
CA LEU A 181 -20.03 11.85 -8.15
C LEU A 181 -19.95 12.27 -9.62
N ARG A 182 -20.31 13.49 -9.92
CA ARG A 182 -20.26 14.04 -11.29
C ARG A 182 -18.83 14.12 -11.86
N LYS A 183 -17.85 14.35 -10.97
CA LYS A 183 -16.42 14.42 -11.31
C LYS A 183 -15.60 13.65 -10.30
N ARG A 184 -14.44 13.17 -10.73
CA ARG A 184 -13.46 12.55 -9.84
C ARG A 184 -13.04 13.56 -8.77
N PRO A 185 -13.07 13.19 -7.47
CA PRO A 185 -12.70 14.07 -6.39
C PRO A 185 -11.23 14.47 -6.48
N SER A 186 -10.91 15.72 -6.10
CA SER A 186 -9.52 16.13 -5.88
C SER A 186 -8.92 15.39 -4.68
N PRO A 187 -7.59 15.38 -4.52
CA PRO A 187 -6.94 14.77 -3.36
C PRO A 187 -7.50 15.29 -2.03
N GLU A 188 -7.68 16.60 -1.89
CA GLU A 188 -8.21 17.24 -0.67
C GLU A 188 -9.66 16.82 -0.41
N LYS A 189 -10.48 16.73 -1.46
CA LYS A 189 -11.85 16.26 -1.36
C LYS A 189 -11.89 14.78 -0.97
N LEU A 190 -11.00 13.97 -1.57
CA LEU A 190 -10.90 12.55 -1.28
C LEU A 190 -10.50 12.30 0.19
N GLU A 191 -9.56 13.08 0.72
CA GLU A 191 -9.18 13.05 2.13
C GLU A 191 -10.37 13.40 3.03
N THR A 192 -11.05 14.52 2.76
CA THR A 192 -12.23 14.94 3.54
C THR A 192 -13.33 13.87 3.53
N MET A 193 -13.58 13.25 2.38
CA MET A 193 -14.58 12.19 2.24
C MET A 193 -14.24 10.93 3.02
N SER A 194 -12.97 10.69 3.30
CA SER A 194 -12.51 9.51 4.05
C SER A 194 -12.75 9.61 5.57
N THR A 195 -12.99 10.80 6.09
CA THR A 195 -13.12 11.05 7.54
C THR A 195 -14.16 10.16 8.23
N PRO A 196 -15.38 9.93 7.67
CA PRO A 196 -16.37 9.06 8.30
C PRO A 196 -15.96 7.58 8.37
N TRP A 197 -14.96 7.15 7.61
CA TRP A 197 -14.50 5.76 7.58
C TRP A 197 -13.38 5.47 8.58
N ARG A 198 -12.94 6.46 9.37
CA ARG A 198 -12.03 6.24 10.49
C ARG A 198 -12.64 5.33 11.54
N PRO A 199 -11.85 4.42 12.15
CA PRO A 199 -10.43 4.17 11.98
C PRO A 199 -10.12 3.07 10.93
N TRP A 200 -11.03 2.82 9.97
CA TRP A 200 -11.00 1.71 9.02
C TRP A 200 -10.81 2.17 7.57
N ARG A 201 -10.13 3.31 7.34
CA ARG A 201 -9.98 3.86 5.98
C ARG A 201 -9.28 2.91 5.02
N ALA A 202 -8.32 2.09 5.50
CA ALA A 202 -7.67 1.08 4.67
C ALA A 202 -8.62 -0.06 4.26
N VAL A 203 -9.64 -0.35 5.07
CA VAL A 203 -10.71 -1.30 4.72
C VAL A 203 -11.65 -0.67 3.69
N ALA A 204 -12.05 0.57 3.90
CA ALA A 204 -12.85 1.32 2.92
C ALA A 204 -12.16 1.39 1.55
N ALA A 205 -10.85 1.68 1.52
CA ALA A 205 -10.06 1.70 0.28
C ALA A 205 -10.13 0.35 -0.47
N ARG A 206 -10.00 -0.76 0.25
CA ARG A 206 -10.11 -2.11 -0.33
C ARG A 206 -11.50 -2.40 -0.90
N LEU A 207 -12.56 -1.96 -0.21
CA LEU A 207 -13.92 -2.09 -0.71
C LEU A 207 -14.14 -1.29 -2.00
N PHE A 208 -13.63 -0.06 -2.07
CA PHE A 208 -13.68 0.75 -3.28
C PHE A 208 -12.89 0.13 -4.43
N TRP A 209 -11.66 -0.32 -4.19
CA TRP A 209 -10.87 -1.03 -5.21
C TRP A 209 -11.57 -2.31 -5.68
N HIS A 210 -12.19 -3.05 -4.76
CA HIS A 210 -12.94 -4.25 -5.10
C HIS A 210 -14.08 -3.95 -6.07
N ALA A 211 -14.90 -2.94 -5.76
CA ALA A 211 -15.96 -2.51 -6.65
C ALA A 211 -15.42 -2.08 -8.04
N TYR A 212 -14.30 -1.35 -8.05
CA TYR A 212 -13.64 -0.92 -9.28
C TYR A 212 -13.18 -2.09 -10.15
N LEU A 213 -12.58 -3.09 -9.55
CA LEU A 213 -12.08 -4.29 -10.24
C LEU A 213 -13.22 -5.17 -10.74
N CYS A 214 -14.19 -5.48 -9.89
CA CYS A 214 -15.34 -6.30 -10.24
C CYS A 214 -16.15 -5.70 -11.41
N LYS A 215 -16.35 -4.38 -11.39
CA LYS A 215 -17.04 -3.66 -12.48
C LYS A 215 -16.34 -3.78 -13.83
N ARG A 216 -15.01 -3.99 -13.82
CA ARG A 216 -14.17 -4.16 -15.03
C ARG A 216 -13.93 -5.62 -15.39
N GLY A 217 -14.66 -6.55 -14.77
CA GLY A 217 -14.54 -8.00 -15.03
C GLY A 217 -13.22 -8.60 -14.52
N GLN A 218 -12.47 -7.86 -13.69
CA GLN A 218 -11.24 -8.37 -13.10
C GLN A 218 -11.57 -9.07 -11.77
N ARG A 219 -11.18 -10.34 -11.66
CA ARG A 219 -11.39 -11.08 -10.40
C ARG A 219 -10.40 -10.56 -9.34
N SER A 220 -10.93 -10.05 -8.24
CA SER A 220 -10.13 -9.55 -7.11
C SER A 220 -9.14 -10.57 -6.55
N ALA A 221 -9.45 -11.86 -6.61
CA ALA A 221 -8.55 -12.94 -6.16
C ALA A 221 -7.26 -13.06 -7.00
N THR A 222 -7.22 -12.48 -8.20
CA THR A 222 -6.04 -12.59 -9.11
C THR A 222 -5.08 -11.41 -8.98
N ILE A 223 -5.44 -10.41 -8.18
CA ILE A 223 -4.65 -9.20 -8.00
C ILE A 223 -3.93 -9.27 -6.65
N THR A 224 -2.64 -9.44 -6.68
CA THR A 224 -1.77 -9.16 -5.53
C THR A 224 -1.48 -7.66 -5.58
N LEU A 225 -2.00 -6.90 -4.60
CA LEU A 225 -1.67 -5.48 -4.44
C LEU A 225 -0.21 -5.31 -4.05
#